data_737c3fc8d97dcf505e6af2ad3f2443d8
#
_entry.id   737c3fc8d97dcf505e6af2ad3f2443d8
#
_cell.length_a   1.000
_cell.length_b   1.000
_cell.length_c   1.000
_cell.angle_alpha   90.00
_cell.angle_beta   90.00
_cell.angle_gamma   90.00
#
_symmetry.space_group_name_H-M   'P 1'
#
loop_
_entity.id
_entity.type
_entity.pdbx_description
1 polymer ?
#
loop_
_entity_poly.entity_id
_entity_poly.type
_entity_poly.pdbx_seq_one_letter_code
_entity_poly.pdbx_strand_id
1 'polypeptide(L)' 'MNQELVLENHLKEARAEKGLSQQKLSELVGVSRNTISSIETGQFCPTAKLALVLCIALDKKFEELFFFE' A
#
# COMPACT_ATOMS: atom_id res chain seq x y z
N MET A 1 -11.27 24.02 -2.28
CA MET A 1 -10.77 22.65 -2.06
C MET A 1 -9.51 22.46 -2.88
N ASN A 2 -8.47 21.98 -2.24
CA ASN A 2 -7.21 21.75 -2.93
C ASN A 2 -7.25 20.39 -3.64
N GLN A 3 -7.16 20.40 -4.97
CA GLN A 3 -7.14 19.19 -5.77
C GLN A 3 -5.76 18.59 -5.88
N GLU A 4 -4.79 19.25 -5.28
CA GLU A 4 -3.39 18.85 -5.43
C GLU A 4 -2.93 17.84 -4.40
N LEU A 5 -3.81 17.45 -3.48
CA LEU A 5 -3.45 16.45 -2.47
C LEU A 5 -3.29 15.10 -3.15
N VAL A 6 -2.08 14.60 -3.15
CA VAL A 6 -1.76 13.31 -3.73
C VAL A 6 -1.35 12.37 -2.61
N LEU A 7 -2.02 11.24 -2.53
CA LEU A 7 -1.72 10.25 -1.50
C LEU A 7 -0.44 9.52 -1.89
N GLU A 8 0.56 9.63 -1.03
CA GLU A 8 1.83 8.93 -1.19
C GLU A 8 1.83 7.70 -0.30
N ASN A 9 2.80 6.82 -0.53
CA ASN A 9 2.88 5.63 0.32
C ASN A 9 4.29 5.12 0.44
N HIS A 10 4.52 4.37 1.52
CA HIS A 10 5.76 3.64 1.78
C HIS A 10 5.54 2.14 1.67
N LEU A 11 4.63 1.72 0.81
CA LEU A 11 4.26 0.31 0.72
C LEU A 11 5.44 -0.56 0.33
N LYS A 12 6.21 -0.12 -0.65
CA LYS A 12 7.36 -0.88 -1.12
C LYS A 12 8.39 -1.06 -0.01
N GLU A 13 8.66 0.00 0.74
CA GLU A 13 9.63 -0.05 1.82
C GLU A 13 9.17 -0.97 2.94
N ALA A 14 7.90 -0.86 3.32
CA ALA A 14 7.34 -1.71 4.38
C ALA A 14 7.33 -3.17 3.97
N ARG A 15 7.02 -3.43 2.70
CA ARG A 15 7.05 -4.78 2.15
C ARG A 15 8.46 -5.36 2.22
N ALA A 16 9.44 -4.55 1.83
CA ALA A 16 10.83 -4.98 1.84
C ALA A 16 11.30 -5.29 3.26
N GLU A 17 10.86 -4.51 4.25
CA GLU A 17 11.20 -4.79 5.66
C GLU A 17 10.74 -6.17 6.09
N LYS A 18 9.62 -6.64 5.53
CA LYS A 18 9.09 -7.95 5.87
C LYS A 18 9.64 -9.05 4.98
N GLY A 19 10.49 -8.71 4.02
CA GLY A 19 11.05 -9.69 3.09
C GLY A 19 10.02 -10.26 2.14
N LEU A 20 8.99 -9.49 1.80
CA LEU A 20 7.90 -9.98 0.97
C LEU A 20 8.06 -9.46 -0.47
N SER A 21 7.81 -10.35 -1.43
CA SER A 21 7.69 -9.94 -2.83
C SER A 21 6.31 -9.31 -3.05
N GLN A 22 6.15 -8.62 -4.17
CA GLN A 22 4.84 -8.10 -4.54
C GLN A 22 3.82 -9.24 -4.66
N GLN A 23 4.24 -10.35 -5.24
CA GLN A 23 3.35 -11.51 -5.40
C GLN A 23 2.93 -12.04 -4.03
N LYS A 24 3.88 -12.19 -3.12
CA LYS A 24 3.57 -12.74 -1.80
C LYS A 24 2.62 -11.82 -1.04
N LEU A 25 2.88 -10.52 -1.08
CA LEU A 25 1.98 -9.58 -0.40
C LEU A 25 0.60 -9.63 -1.02
N SER A 26 0.50 -9.71 -2.35
CA SER A 26 -0.81 -9.78 -3.02
C SER A 26 -1.60 -10.99 -2.55
N GLU A 27 -0.92 -12.12 -2.38
CA GLU A 27 -1.57 -13.33 -1.89
C GLU A 27 -2.06 -13.18 -0.47
N LEU A 28 -1.28 -12.52 0.37
CA LEU A 28 -1.66 -12.32 1.77
C LEU A 28 -2.90 -11.43 1.91
N VAL A 29 -3.03 -10.44 1.06
CA VAL A 29 -4.15 -9.49 1.19
C VAL A 29 -5.28 -9.74 0.20
N GLY A 30 -5.13 -10.73 -0.67
CA GLY A 30 -6.23 -11.16 -1.53
C GLY A 30 -6.46 -10.32 -2.77
N VAL A 31 -5.41 -9.74 -3.34
CA VAL A 31 -5.52 -8.97 -4.58
C VAL A 31 -4.45 -9.47 -5.56
N SER A 32 -4.49 -8.97 -6.80
CA SER A 32 -3.50 -9.36 -7.78
C SER A 32 -2.17 -8.65 -7.53
N ARG A 33 -1.08 -9.23 -8.05
CA ARG A 33 0.22 -8.59 -7.99
C ARG A 33 0.20 -7.23 -8.67
N ASN A 34 -0.54 -7.11 -9.79
CA ASN A 34 -0.64 -5.84 -10.49
C ASN A 34 -1.26 -4.76 -9.61
N THR A 35 -2.21 -5.13 -8.76
CA THR A 35 -2.81 -4.16 -7.83
C THR A 35 -1.76 -3.63 -6.87
N ILE A 36 -0.92 -4.51 -6.32
CA ILE A 36 0.16 -4.09 -5.41
C ILE A 36 1.12 -3.16 -6.16
N SER A 37 1.54 -3.56 -7.36
CA SER A 37 2.45 -2.75 -8.16
C SER A 37 1.86 -1.36 -8.45
N SER A 38 0.59 -1.30 -8.81
CA SER A 38 -0.06 -0.03 -9.12
C SER A 38 -0.18 0.87 -7.91
N ILE A 39 -0.39 0.30 -6.73
CA ILE A 39 -0.42 1.10 -5.50
C ILE A 39 0.98 1.67 -5.23
N GLU A 40 2.01 0.83 -5.33
CA GLU A 40 3.38 1.26 -5.04
C GLU A 40 3.83 2.37 -5.96
N THR A 41 3.38 2.37 -7.20
CA THR A 41 3.76 3.41 -8.17
C THR A 41 2.83 4.61 -8.16
N GLY A 42 1.80 4.60 -7.33
CA GLY A 42 0.87 5.72 -7.24
C GLY A 42 -0.20 5.75 -8.31
N GLN A 43 -0.32 4.71 -9.12
CA GLN A 43 -1.31 4.68 -10.19
C GLN A 43 -2.69 4.30 -9.69
N PHE A 44 -2.77 3.65 -8.56
CA PHE A 44 -4.03 3.18 -7.98
C PHE A 44 -4.05 3.51 -6.50
N CYS A 45 -5.11 4.18 -6.08
CA CYS A 45 -5.32 4.50 -4.68
C CYS A 45 -6.20 3.38 -4.07
N PRO A 46 -5.72 2.67 -3.06
CA PRO A 46 -6.51 1.56 -2.51
C PRO A 46 -7.76 2.07 -1.82
N THR A 47 -8.78 1.22 -1.77
CA THR A 47 -9.95 1.49 -0.95
C THR A 47 -9.53 1.50 0.52
N ALA A 48 -10.39 2.08 1.36
CA ALA A 48 -10.11 2.11 2.80
C ALA A 48 -9.92 0.69 3.34
N LYS A 49 -10.76 -0.25 2.89
CA LYS A 49 -10.65 -1.63 3.35
C LYS A 49 -9.29 -2.23 2.98
N LEU A 50 -8.88 -2.07 1.73
CA LEU A 50 -7.62 -2.63 1.28
C LEU A 50 -6.45 -1.97 2.01
N ALA A 51 -6.52 -0.65 2.21
CA ALA A 51 -5.46 0.06 2.92
C ALA A 51 -5.29 -0.48 4.34
N LEU A 52 -6.40 -0.75 5.03
CA LEU A 52 -6.33 -1.29 6.38
C LEU A 52 -5.82 -2.72 6.40
N VAL A 53 -6.20 -3.53 5.41
CA VAL A 53 -5.69 -4.90 5.30
C VAL A 53 -4.19 -4.88 5.07
N LEU A 54 -3.70 -3.97 4.23
CA LEU A 54 -2.26 -3.81 4.01
C LEU A 54 -1.54 -3.43 5.30
N CYS A 55 -2.15 -2.55 6.10
CA CYS A 55 -1.57 -2.17 7.39
C CYS A 55 -1.41 -3.38 8.31
N ILE A 56 -2.43 -4.22 8.35
CA ILE A 56 -2.40 -5.42 9.18
C ILE A 56 -1.32 -6.38 8.68
N ALA A 57 -1.28 -6.61 7.37
CA ALA A 57 -0.32 -7.55 6.78
C ALA A 57 1.12 -7.11 7.01
N LEU A 58 1.37 -5.81 7.01
CA LEU A 58 2.72 -5.26 7.14
C LEU A 58 3.04 -4.80 8.55
N ASP A 59 2.09 -4.92 9.48
CA ASP A 59 2.27 -4.52 10.87
C ASP A 59 2.68 -3.05 10.95
N LYS A 60 1.94 -2.20 10.25
CA LYS A 60 2.17 -0.76 10.21
C LYS A 60 0.89 -0.03 10.51
N LYS A 61 1.01 1.15 11.09
CA LYS A 61 -0.13 2.04 11.25
C LYS A 61 -0.44 2.68 9.90
N PHE A 62 -1.69 3.10 9.73
CA PHE A 62 -2.11 3.70 8.47
C PHE A 62 -1.20 4.87 8.09
N GLU A 63 -0.92 5.75 9.03
CA GLU A 63 -0.12 6.95 8.74
C GLU A 63 1.35 6.64 8.51
N GLU A 64 1.79 5.42 8.82
CA GLU A 64 3.15 4.98 8.48
C GLU A 64 3.24 4.49 7.04
N LEU A 65 2.11 4.09 6.46
CA LEU A 65 2.08 3.60 5.08
C LEU A 65 1.61 4.65 4.09
N PHE A 66 0.64 5.46 4.47
CA PHE A 66 0.00 6.40 3.54
C PHE A 66 0.06 7.80 4.13
N PHE A 67 0.36 8.77 3.28
CA PHE A 67 0.51 10.14 3.73
C PHE A 67 0.32 11.11 2.56
N PHE A 68 0.08 12.36 2.90
CA PHE A 68 0.12 13.42 1.92
C PHE A 68 1.43 14.16 2.06
N GLU A 69 1.95 14.54 0.93
CA GLU A 69 3.22 15.24 0.87
C GLU A 69 3.08 16.65 1.42
#